data_fa3dc3505c8d759834a9389efc7e2a83
#
_entry.id   fa3dc3505c8d759834a9389efc7e2a83
#
_cell.length_a   1.000
_cell.length_b   1.000
_cell.length_c   1.000
_cell.angle_alpha   90.00
_cell.angle_beta   90.00
_cell.angle_gamma   90.00
#
_symmetry.space_group_name_H-M   'P 1'
#
loop_
_entity.id
_entity.type
_entity.pdbx_description
1 polymer ?
#
loop_
_entity_poly.entity_id
_entity_poly.type
_entity_poly.pdbx_seq_one_letter_code
_entity_poly.pdbx_strand_id
1 'polypeptide(L)'
;AQADLAHAEESLSGELQPRLFYALEQLLVTPAISPFMLVKIPEEPEYLQWLANETRTLHQPAATLCGVHYQVDGGKISLTPAHTAEDNFASVAPVEAADWIEAEQLFGCVRQFNGEITLQPGLVHRANGGVLILSLRALLAQPLLWMRLKNMVARQRFDWLSFDESRPLPVSIPSMPLSLKVILVGERESLADFQEMEPELSAQAIYSEYEDNLQIADADTLKQWCQWVWQNAQQLELPGLSANAWPLLIQEGARYTGDQETLPLCVLWIARQLREAAAFCEGEEIRAEEIQTMLERRLWREGYLAERIQDEILQEQLLIETVGECVGQFYALSVIEFPGHPRAFGEPSRISCVVHIGDGEF
;
A
#
# COMPACT_ATOMS: atom_id res chain seq x y z
N ALA A 1 -0.85 -22.68 -21.62
CA ALA A 1 -0.63 -22.84 -20.17
C ALA A 1 -0.14 -21.56 -19.51
N GLN A 2 0.94 -20.90 -19.97
CA GLN A 2 1.40 -19.61 -19.41
C GLN A 2 0.47 -18.43 -19.77
N ALA A 3 -0.09 -18.40 -20.96
CA ALA A 3 -1.06 -17.39 -21.38
C ALA A 3 -2.40 -17.52 -20.61
N ASP A 4 -2.83 -18.74 -20.31
CA ASP A 4 -4.05 -18.98 -19.52
C ASP A 4 -3.86 -18.60 -18.04
N LEU A 5 -2.63 -18.70 -17.50
CA LEU A 5 -2.29 -18.24 -16.15
C LEU A 5 -2.28 -16.70 -16.07
N ALA A 6 -1.73 -16.00 -17.06
CA ALA A 6 -1.74 -14.54 -17.09
C ALA A 6 -3.17 -13.96 -17.17
N HIS A 7 -4.03 -14.52 -18.01
CA HIS A 7 -5.44 -14.11 -18.04
C HIS A 7 -6.22 -14.46 -16.77
N ALA A 8 -5.85 -15.55 -16.08
CA ALA A 8 -6.44 -15.88 -14.79
C ALA A 8 -5.99 -14.92 -13.66
N GLU A 9 -4.74 -14.40 -13.76
CA GLU A 9 -4.21 -13.42 -12.81
C GLU A 9 -4.94 -12.07 -12.93
N GLU A 10 -5.16 -11.57 -14.15
CA GLU A 10 -5.92 -10.34 -14.40
C GLU A 10 -7.37 -10.43 -13.88
N SER A 11 -7.99 -11.58 -14.03
CA SER A 11 -9.35 -11.83 -13.53
C SER A 11 -9.43 -11.83 -12.00
N LEU A 12 -8.43 -12.41 -11.31
CA LEU A 12 -8.47 -12.56 -9.86
C LEU A 12 -8.37 -11.22 -9.11
N SER A 13 -7.45 -10.35 -9.50
CA SER A 13 -7.32 -9.03 -8.88
C SER A 13 -8.61 -8.21 -9.02
N GLY A 14 -9.24 -8.23 -10.20
CA GLY A 14 -10.52 -7.56 -10.45
C GLY A 14 -11.68 -8.15 -9.64
N GLU A 15 -11.70 -9.46 -9.44
CA GLU A 15 -12.70 -10.14 -8.60
C GLU A 15 -12.52 -9.83 -7.11
N LEU A 16 -11.29 -9.73 -6.63
CA LEU A 16 -10.97 -9.43 -5.23
C LEU A 16 -11.09 -7.93 -4.89
N GLN A 17 -10.94 -7.04 -5.88
CA GLN A 17 -10.94 -5.58 -5.69
C GLN A 17 -11.91 -4.88 -6.68
N PRO A 18 -13.19 -5.29 -6.76
CA PRO A 18 -14.08 -4.86 -7.83
C PRO A 18 -14.33 -3.35 -7.84
N ARG A 19 -14.44 -2.71 -6.67
CA ARG A 19 -14.67 -1.26 -6.56
C ARG A 19 -13.46 -0.45 -6.98
N LEU A 20 -12.27 -0.91 -6.62
CA LEU A 20 -11.01 -0.26 -6.99
C LEU A 20 -10.79 -0.35 -8.50
N PHE A 21 -11.02 -1.51 -9.09
CA PHE A 21 -10.89 -1.71 -10.53
C PHE A 21 -11.90 -0.84 -11.30
N TYR A 22 -13.15 -0.79 -10.87
CA TYR A 22 -14.14 0.11 -11.47
C TYR A 22 -13.71 1.58 -11.41
N ALA A 23 -13.14 2.03 -10.29
CA ALA A 23 -12.63 3.40 -10.16
C ALA A 23 -11.42 3.67 -11.06
N LEU A 24 -10.52 2.69 -11.21
CA LEU A 24 -9.40 2.77 -12.15
C LEU A 24 -9.89 2.87 -13.61
N GLU A 25 -10.88 2.08 -14.00
CA GLU A 25 -11.50 2.18 -15.32
C GLU A 25 -12.08 3.57 -15.56
N GLN A 26 -12.77 4.17 -14.59
CA GLN A 26 -13.29 5.53 -14.67
C GLN A 26 -12.19 6.59 -14.82
N LEU A 27 -11.04 6.40 -14.17
CA LEU A 27 -9.87 7.27 -14.35
C LEU A 27 -9.29 7.14 -15.76
N LEU A 28 -9.25 5.92 -16.28
CA LEU A 28 -8.58 5.63 -17.56
C LEU A 28 -9.42 5.96 -18.80
N VAL A 29 -10.75 6.07 -18.66
CA VAL A 29 -11.60 6.47 -19.81
C VAL A 29 -11.25 7.88 -20.33
N THR A 30 -11.58 8.13 -21.59
CA THR A 30 -11.35 9.41 -22.23
C THR A 30 -12.66 9.97 -22.80
N PRO A 31 -13.10 11.19 -22.41
CA PRO A 31 -12.49 12.08 -21.41
C PRO A 31 -12.64 11.51 -19.98
N ALA A 32 -11.63 11.67 -19.14
CA ALA A 32 -11.69 11.25 -17.76
C ALA A 32 -12.69 12.11 -16.96
N ILE A 33 -13.33 11.49 -15.97
CA ILE A 33 -14.24 12.19 -15.04
C ILE A 33 -13.46 13.24 -14.23
N SER A 34 -12.25 12.85 -13.81
CA SER A 34 -11.29 13.69 -13.10
C SER A 34 -9.88 13.25 -13.47
N PRO A 35 -8.89 14.15 -13.53
CA PRO A 35 -7.50 13.76 -13.65
C PRO A 35 -6.88 13.25 -12.35
N PHE A 36 -7.62 13.32 -11.24
CA PHE A 36 -7.16 12.91 -9.91
C PHE A 36 -8.02 11.79 -9.34
N MET A 37 -7.35 10.82 -8.72
CA MET A 37 -7.97 9.74 -7.97
C MET A 37 -7.33 9.64 -6.59
N LEU A 38 -8.13 9.45 -5.57
CA LEU A 38 -7.71 9.19 -4.19
C LEU A 38 -7.99 7.73 -3.86
N VAL A 39 -7.00 7.02 -3.36
CA VAL A 39 -7.13 5.61 -2.98
C VAL A 39 -6.69 5.39 -1.55
N LYS A 40 -7.59 4.88 -0.71
CA LYS A 40 -7.23 4.37 0.60
C LYS A 40 -6.54 3.02 0.41
N ILE A 41 -5.24 2.99 0.62
CA ILE A 41 -4.39 1.79 0.54
C ILE A 41 -3.14 2.05 1.39
N PRO A 42 -2.51 1.02 1.98
CA PRO A 42 -1.23 1.20 2.67
C PRO A 42 -0.17 1.83 1.76
N GLU A 43 0.57 2.81 2.29
CA GLU A 43 1.60 3.56 1.55
C GLU A 43 2.94 2.80 1.49
N GLU A 44 2.87 1.47 1.44
CA GLU A 44 4.05 0.62 1.38
C GLU A 44 4.41 0.30 -0.08
N PRO A 45 5.71 0.14 -0.41
CA PRO A 45 6.18 -0.07 -1.78
C PRO A 45 5.49 -1.22 -2.50
N GLU A 46 5.17 -2.30 -1.80
CA GLU A 46 4.50 -3.48 -2.33
C GLU A 46 3.11 -3.14 -2.89
N TYR A 47 2.35 -2.32 -2.17
CA TYR A 47 1.02 -1.90 -2.61
C TYR A 47 1.08 -0.90 -3.77
N LEU A 48 2.03 0.04 -3.74
CA LEU A 48 2.21 0.97 -4.84
C LEU A 48 2.62 0.24 -6.12
N GLN A 49 3.53 -0.73 -6.01
CA GLN A 49 3.96 -1.55 -7.14
C GLN A 49 2.82 -2.42 -7.69
N TRP A 50 2.03 -3.03 -6.79
CA TRP A 50 0.84 -3.78 -7.17
C TRP A 50 -0.14 -2.88 -7.94
N LEU A 51 -0.49 -1.71 -7.38
CA LEU A 51 -1.42 -0.77 -8.02
C LEU A 51 -0.90 -0.28 -9.38
N ALA A 52 0.41 -0.05 -9.50
CA ALA A 52 1.03 0.33 -10.76
C ALA A 52 0.93 -0.78 -11.81
N ASN A 53 1.13 -2.03 -11.42
CA ASN A 53 1.02 -3.18 -12.31
C ASN A 53 -0.42 -3.38 -12.80
N GLU A 54 -1.40 -3.32 -11.89
CA GLU A 54 -2.82 -3.42 -12.25
C GLU A 54 -3.25 -2.26 -13.16
N THR A 55 -2.79 -1.04 -12.86
CA THR A 55 -3.07 0.12 -13.69
C THR A 55 -2.46 -0.02 -15.09
N ARG A 56 -1.25 -0.59 -15.23
CA ARG A 56 -0.63 -0.87 -16.55
C ARG A 56 -1.44 -1.87 -17.34
N THR A 57 -1.94 -2.92 -16.68
CA THR A 57 -2.76 -3.95 -17.31
C THR A 57 -4.07 -3.37 -17.84
N LEU A 58 -4.74 -2.53 -17.04
CA LEU A 58 -5.98 -1.85 -17.45
C LEU A 58 -5.75 -0.74 -18.48
N HIS A 59 -4.63 -0.04 -18.37
CA HIS A 59 -4.23 1.01 -19.31
C HIS A 59 -3.60 0.40 -20.56
N GLN A 60 -4.24 -0.62 -21.14
CA GLN A 60 -3.79 -1.16 -22.43
C GLN A 60 -4.06 -0.13 -23.51
N PRO A 61 -3.05 0.47 -24.07
CA PRO A 61 -3.25 1.53 -25.00
C PRO A 61 -3.35 0.98 -26.41
N ALA A 62 -4.11 1.61 -27.19
CA ALA A 62 -3.56 2.03 -28.46
C ALA A 62 -2.27 2.80 -28.12
N ALA A 63 -1.11 2.18 -28.35
CA ALA A 63 0.20 2.71 -27.96
C ALA A 63 0.40 4.11 -28.57
N THR A 64 -0.04 5.14 -27.82
CA THR A 64 0.01 6.52 -28.28
C THR A 64 1.30 7.10 -27.77
N LEU A 65 2.20 7.39 -28.69
CA LEU A 65 3.41 8.13 -28.40
C LEU A 65 3.06 9.53 -27.92
N CYS A 66 3.48 9.87 -26.72
CA CYS A 66 3.32 11.20 -26.11
C CYS A 66 4.67 11.86 -25.89
N GLY A 67 4.64 13.17 -25.59
CA GLY A 67 5.82 13.92 -25.23
C GLY A 67 6.51 14.58 -26.38
N VAL A 68 7.76 14.97 -26.16
CA VAL A 68 8.54 15.82 -27.08
C VAL A 68 9.98 15.35 -27.17
N HIS A 69 10.64 15.83 -28.21
CA HIS A 69 12.09 15.80 -28.34
C HIS A 69 12.65 17.21 -28.13
N TYR A 70 13.48 17.40 -27.11
CA TYR A 70 14.22 18.63 -26.89
C TYR A 70 15.57 18.57 -27.58
N GLN A 71 15.82 19.57 -28.44
CA GLN A 71 17.10 19.77 -29.12
C GLN A 71 17.83 20.93 -28.48
N VAL A 72 19.09 20.72 -28.15
CA VAL A 72 20.00 21.76 -27.61
C VAL A 72 21.02 22.09 -28.67
N ASP A 73 21.00 23.34 -29.14
CA ASP A 73 21.92 23.82 -30.16
C ASP A 73 22.48 25.19 -29.75
N GLY A 74 23.80 25.23 -29.45
CA GLY A 74 24.53 26.45 -29.14
C GLY A 74 23.92 27.33 -28.04
N GLY A 75 23.31 26.69 -26.99
CA GLY A 75 22.65 27.40 -25.89
C GLY A 75 21.21 27.81 -26.18
N LYS A 76 20.67 27.50 -27.35
CA LYS A 76 19.25 27.60 -27.67
C LYS A 76 18.58 26.24 -27.58
N ILE A 77 17.44 26.21 -26.91
CA ILE A 77 16.65 24.97 -26.75
C ILE A 77 15.36 25.12 -27.58
N SER A 78 15.10 24.13 -28.44
CA SER A 78 13.87 23.99 -29.20
C SER A 78 13.23 22.62 -28.89
N LEU A 79 11.95 22.49 -29.15
CA LEU A 79 11.23 21.24 -29.01
C LEU A 79 10.44 20.91 -30.29
N THR A 80 10.31 19.61 -30.54
CA THR A 80 9.42 19.04 -31.54
C THR A 80 8.59 17.94 -30.90
N PRO A 81 7.39 17.60 -31.41
CA PRO A 81 6.71 16.41 -30.96
C PRO A 81 7.62 15.18 -31.04
N ALA A 82 7.47 14.25 -30.11
CA ALA A 82 8.22 12.98 -30.16
C ALA A 82 7.83 12.17 -31.41
N HIS A 83 8.82 11.63 -32.09
CA HIS A 83 8.66 10.79 -33.26
C HIS A 83 8.93 9.31 -32.97
N THR A 84 9.74 9.04 -31.96
CA THR A 84 10.09 7.71 -31.50
C THR A 84 10.04 7.60 -29.98
N ALA A 85 9.90 6.39 -29.46
CA ALA A 85 9.94 6.14 -28.01
C ALA A 85 11.33 6.42 -27.40
N GLU A 86 12.37 6.55 -28.20
CA GLU A 86 13.74 6.83 -27.78
C GLU A 86 14.03 8.34 -27.66
N ASP A 87 13.11 9.20 -28.10
CA ASP A 87 13.24 10.63 -27.92
C ASP A 87 13.30 10.99 -26.43
N ASN A 88 14.12 11.97 -26.07
CA ASN A 88 14.54 12.22 -24.69
C ASN A 88 13.42 12.53 -23.69
N PHE A 89 12.27 13.00 -24.16
CA PHE A 89 11.06 13.27 -23.35
C PHE A 89 9.81 12.60 -23.94
N ALA A 90 10.02 11.49 -24.64
CA ALA A 90 8.94 10.64 -25.13
C ALA A 90 8.46 9.66 -24.06
N SER A 91 7.21 9.29 -24.17
CA SER A 91 6.58 8.26 -23.36
C SER A 91 5.52 7.51 -24.14
N VAL A 92 5.33 6.21 -23.82
CA VAL A 92 4.34 5.34 -24.45
C VAL A 92 3.52 4.68 -23.35
N ALA A 93 2.29 5.17 -23.12
CA ALA A 93 1.32 4.66 -22.16
C ALA A 93 1.91 4.29 -20.77
N PRO A 94 2.61 5.21 -20.14
CA PRO A 94 3.39 4.90 -18.96
C PRO A 94 2.55 4.91 -17.69
N VAL A 95 2.96 4.07 -16.74
CA VAL A 95 2.50 4.14 -15.36
C VAL A 95 3.74 4.18 -14.48
N GLU A 96 3.91 5.27 -13.74
CA GLU A 96 5.00 5.49 -12.81
C GLU A 96 4.45 5.56 -11.38
N ALA A 97 5.20 5.01 -10.42
CA ALA A 97 4.84 5.05 -9.01
C ALA A 97 6.03 5.44 -8.14
N ALA A 98 5.80 6.24 -7.11
CA ALA A 98 6.80 6.63 -6.15
C ALA A 98 6.20 6.81 -4.75
N ASP A 99 6.85 6.23 -3.75
CA ASP A 99 6.59 6.37 -2.32
C ASP A 99 7.39 7.49 -1.67
N TRP A 100 8.44 7.94 -2.36
CA TRP A 100 9.29 9.07 -2.00
C TRP A 100 9.50 9.96 -3.20
N ILE A 101 9.51 11.29 -3.01
CA ILE A 101 9.70 12.26 -4.08
C ILE A 101 10.70 13.35 -3.68
N GLU A 102 11.57 13.64 -4.65
CA GLU A 102 12.46 14.80 -4.64
C GLU A 102 12.11 15.69 -5.84
N ALA A 103 12.42 16.97 -5.73
CA ALA A 103 12.08 17.94 -6.78
C ALA A 103 12.64 17.55 -8.16
N GLU A 104 13.94 17.18 -8.22
CA GLU A 104 14.57 16.75 -9.47
C GLU A 104 14.04 15.40 -9.98
N GLN A 105 13.74 14.47 -9.07
CA GLN A 105 13.15 13.18 -9.42
C GLN A 105 11.75 13.37 -10.04
N LEU A 106 10.94 14.25 -9.46
CA LEU A 106 9.57 14.47 -9.91
C LEU A 106 9.52 15.28 -11.22
N PHE A 107 10.25 16.41 -11.27
CA PHE A 107 10.16 17.38 -12.33
C PHE A 107 11.35 17.39 -13.29
N GLY A 108 12.32 16.50 -13.10
CA GLY A 108 13.54 16.52 -13.88
C GLY A 108 14.47 17.68 -13.51
N CYS A 109 15.56 17.80 -14.19
CA CYS A 109 16.52 18.88 -13.94
C CYS A 109 17.21 19.36 -15.21
N VAL A 110 17.75 20.56 -15.10
CA VAL A 110 18.60 21.20 -16.11
C VAL A 110 20.01 21.25 -15.53
N ARG A 111 20.98 20.67 -16.23
CA ARG A 111 22.38 20.68 -15.82
C ARG A 111 23.20 21.40 -16.87
N GLN A 112 24.17 22.18 -16.41
CA GLN A 112 25.15 22.83 -17.28
C GLN A 112 26.55 22.41 -16.83
N PHE A 113 27.31 21.86 -17.76
CA PHE A 113 28.70 21.49 -17.54
C PHE A 113 29.55 21.89 -18.75
N ASN A 114 30.63 22.63 -18.51
CA ASN A 114 31.53 23.13 -19.56
C ASN A 114 30.81 23.88 -20.72
N GLY A 115 29.71 24.56 -20.42
CA GLY A 115 28.92 25.26 -21.42
C GLY A 115 27.88 24.40 -22.17
N GLU A 116 27.90 23.08 -21.97
CA GLU A 116 26.90 22.17 -22.49
C GLU A 116 25.71 22.08 -21.52
N ILE A 117 24.51 22.14 -22.07
CA ILE A 117 23.25 22.04 -21.34
C ILE A 117 22.64 20.67 -21.57
N THR A 118 22.25 20.02 -20.49
CA THR A 118 21.58 18.73 -20.50
C THR A 118 20.26 18.82 -19.76
N LEU A 119 19.19 18.35 -20.39
CA LEU A 119 17.87 18.20 -19.79
C LEU A 119 17.66 16.74 -19.38
N GLN A 120 17.23 16.52 -18.15
CA GLN A 120 16.91 15.19 -17.64
C GLN A 120 15.42 15.10 -17.31
N PRO A 121 14.70 14.08 -17.83
CA PRO A 121 13.29 13.90 -17.53
C PRO A 121 13.09 13.43 -16.08
N GLY A 122 12.00 13.90 -15.47
CA GLY A 122 11.52 13.41 -14.19
C GLY A 122 10.32 12.46 -14.35
N LEU A 123 9.72 12.09 -13.22
CA LEU A 123 8.55 11.19 -13.18
C LEU A 123 7.37 11.75 -14.01
N VAL A 124 7.10 13.06 -13.94
CA VAL A 124 6.01 13.68 -14.71
C VAL A 124 6.19 13.53 -16.22
N HIS A 125 7.44 13.57 -16.69
CA HIS A 125 7.74 13.38 -18.10
C HIS A 125 7.60 11.92 -18.51
N ARG A 126 8.11 11.00 -17.67
CA ARG A 126 7.99 9.55 -17.92
C ARG A 126 6.55 9.06 -17.85
N ALA A 127 5.72 9.68 -16.99
CA ALA A 127 4.31 9.36 -16.87
C ALA A 127 3.39 10.12 -17.85
N ASN A 128 3.95 11.00 -18.69
CA ASN A 128 3.16 11.81 -19.63
C ASN A 128 2.37 10.94 -20.61
N GLY A 129 1.08 11.21 -20.74
CA GLY A 129 0.13 10.39 -21.50
C GLY A 129 -0.46 9.23 -20.72
N GLY A 130 -0.05 9.01 -19.47
CA GLY A 130 -0.47 7.92 -18.62
C GLY A 130 -0.81 8.33 -17.18
N VAL A 131 -0.31 7.58 -16.22
CA VAL A 131 -0.68 7.68 -14.81
C VAL A 131 0.55 7.80 -13.92
N LEU A 132 0.51 8.74 -13.00
CA LEU A 132 1.48 8.92 -11.93
C LEU A 132 0.83 8.56 -10.58
N ILE A 133 1.40 7.60 -9.88
CA ILE A 133 0.93 7.13 -8.57
C ILE A 133 1.89 7.65 -7.50
N LEU A 134 1.39 8.41 -6.54
CA LEU A 134 2.20 9.03 -5.49
C LEU A 134 1.62 8.77 -4.11
N SER A 135 2.52 8.54 -3.14
CA SER A 135 2.18 8.50 -1.72
C SER A 135 1.80 9.89 -1.21
N LEU A 136 0.67 10.00 -0.53
CA LEU A 136 0.22 11.24 0.13
C LEU A 136 1.19 11.68 1.21
N ARG A 137 1.77 10.77 1.97
CA ARG A 137 2.76 11.07 3.01
C ARG A 137 3.95 11.85 2.43
N ALA A 138 4.44 11.41 1.26
CA ALA A 138 5.52 12.10 0.58
C ALA A 138 5.12 13.50 0.08
N LEU A 139 3.91 13.67 -0.42
CA LEU A 139 3.38 14.96 -0.88
C LEU A 139 3.10 15.94 0.26
N LEU A 140 2.50 15.47 1.35
CA LEU A 140 2.19 16.30 2.53
C LEU A 140 3.46 16.82 3.19
N ALA A 141 4.55 16.05 3.13
CA ALA A 141 5.87 16.51 3.59
C ALA A 141 6.48 17.61 2.69
N GLN A 142 5.99 17.79 1.46
CA GLN A 142 6.54 18.72 0.47
C GLN A 142 5.41 19.47 -0.28
N PRO A 143 4.66 20.35 0.40
CA PRO A 143 3.46 20.97 -0.16
C PRO A 143 3.75 21.85 -1.41
N LEU A 144 4.95 22.41 -1.53
CA LEU A 144 5.32 23.19 -2.71
C LEU A 144 5.44 22.33 -3.98
N LEU A 145 5.93 21.09 -3.86
CA LEU A 145 5.96 20.16 -4.98
C LEU A 145 4.54 19.76 -5.41
N TRP A 146 3.66 19.55 -4.46
CA TRP A 146 2.25 19.30 -4.73
C TRP A 146 1.58 20.45 -5.48
N MET A 147 1.71 21.67 -4.98
CA MET A 147 1.13 22.86 -5.65
C MET A 147 1.59 22.99 -7.10
N ARG A 148 2.88 22.73 -7.34
CA ARG A 148 3.46 22.76 -8.68
C ARG A 148 2.89 21.66 -9.57
N LEU A 149 2.84 20.43 -9.09
CA LEU A 149 2.26 19.28 -9.80
C LEU A 149 0.80 19.51 -10.16
N LYS A 150 -0.02 19.94 -9.18
CA LYS A 150 -1.43 20.26 -9.37
C LYS A 150 -1.66 21.28 -10.49
N ASN A 151 -0.86 22.37 -10.49
CA ASN A 151 -0.94 23.39 -11.52
C ASN A 151 -0.57 22.86 -12.91
N MET A 152 0.45 22.00 -13.00
CA MET A 152 0.86 21.41 -14.28
C MET A 152 -0.21 20.47 -14.83
N VAL A 153 -0.82 19.65 -13.98
CA VAL A 153 -1.91 18.75 -14.37
C VAL A 153 -3.13 19.56 -14.83
N ALA A 154 -3.52 20.57 -14.06
CA ALA A 154 -4.68 21.41 -14.39
C ALA A 154 -4.50 22.20 -15.70
N ARG A 155 -3.29 22.66 -15.98
CA ARG A 155 -2.97 23.43 -17.21
C ARG A 155 -2.60 22.55 -18.40
N GLN A 156 -2.45 21.25 -18.18
CA GLN A 156 -1.97 20.31 -19.21
C GLN A 156 -0.65 20.76 -19.87
N ARG A 157 0.23 21.32 -19.04
CA ARG A 157 1.49 21.91 -19.51
C ARG A 157 2.57 21.79 -18.45
N PHE A 158 3.77 21.38 -18.85
CA PHE A 158 4.97 21.41 -18.04
C PHE A 158 5.80 22.64 -18.36
N ASP A 159 6.06 23.44 -17.32
CA ASP A 159 6.93 24.61 -17.38
C ASP A 159 8.22 24.32 -16.60
N TRP A 160 9.35 24.53 -17.21
CA TRP A 160 10.66 24.46 -16.54
C TRP A 160 10.82 25.64 -15.60
N LEU A 161 11.06 25.35 -14.32
CA LEU A 161 11.28 26.34 -13.29
C LEU A 161 12.53 25.97 -12.48
N SER A 162 13.27 26.95 -12.03
CA SER A 162 14.34 26.69 -11.08
C SER A 162 13.77 26.29 -9.72
N PHE A 163 14.44 25.38 -9.03
CA PHE A 163 14.10 24.99 -7.66
C PHE A 163 14.69 25.97 -6.63
N ASP A 164 15.69 26.75 -7.05
CA ASP A 164 16.36 27.77 -6.24
C ASP A 164 16.22 29.11 -6.94
N GLU A 165 15.46 30.02 -6.35
CA GLU A 165 15.23 31.35 -6.91
C GLU A 165 16.54 32.16 -7.09
N SER A 166 17.56 31.84 -6.27
CA SER A 166 18.88 32.45 -6.38
C SER A 166 19.69 31.95 -7.59
N ARG A 167 19.26 30.85 -8.21
CA ARG A 167 19.92 30.19 -9.35
C ARG A 167 18.93 30.03 -10.51
N PRO A 168 18.73 31.08 -11.30
CA PRO A 168 17.84 31.01 -12.44
C PRO A 168 18.30 29.93 -13.45
N LEU A 169 17.38 29.44 -14.27
CA LEU A 169 17.73 28.53 -15.35
C LEU A 169 18.77 29.17 -16.27
N PRO A 170 19.78 28.40 -16.74
CA PRO A 170 20.86 28.92 -17.57
C PRO A 170 20.39 29.44 -18.91
N VAL A 171 19.23 28.93 -19.37
CA VAL A 171 18.59 29.32 -20.66
C VAL A 171 17.07 29.23 -20.54
N SER A 172 16.38 29.89 -21.48
CA SER A 172 14.93 29.73 -21.63
C SER A 172 14.62 28.40 -22.30
N ILE A 173 13.77 27.60 -21.65
CA ILE A 173 13.36 26.29 -22.15
C ILE A 173 11.87 26.33 -22.47
N PRO A 174 11.48 25.95 -23.69
CA PRO A 174 10.08 25.92 -24.07
C PRO A 174 9.27 24.93 -23.21
N SER A 175 8.07 25.33 -22.85
CA SER A 175 7.11 24.46 -22.17
C SER A 175 6.68 23.29 -23.05
N MET A 176 6.37 22.15 -22.45
CA MET A 176 5.86 21.00 -23.20
C MET A 176 4.42 20.67 -22.84
N PRO A 177 3.63 20.09 -23.75
CA PRO A 177 2.32 19.54 -23.43
C PRO A 177 2.44 18.39 -22.40
N LEU A 178 1.52 18.35 -21.42
CA LEU A 178 1.46 17.34 -20.39
C LEU A 178 0.03 16.83 -20.29
N SER A 179 -0.19 15.54 -20.53
CA SER A 179 -1.45 14.85 -20.28
C SER A 179 -1.24 13.80 -19.20
N LEU A 180 -1.55 14.14 -17.98
CA LEU A 180 -1.21 13.32 -16.82
C LEU A 180 -2.45 13.09 -15.95
N LYS A 181 -2.66 11.83 -15.57
CA LYS A 181 -3.60 11.42 -14.53
C LYS A 181 -2.80 11.07 -13.27
N VAL A 182 -3.32 11.41 -12.10
CA VAL A 182 -2.60 11.25 -10.85
C VAL A 182 -3.45 10.45 -9.87
N ILE A 183 -2.89 9.35 -9.37
CA ILE A 183 -3.44 8.58 -8.27
C ILE A 183 -2.65 8.94 -7.02
N LEU A 184 -3.35 9.43 -5.99
CA LEU A 184 -2.81 9.73 -4.67
C LEU A 184 -3.24 8.63 -3.72
N VAL A 185 -2.27 7.94 -3.15
CA VAL A 185 -2.50 6.83 -2.24
C VAL A 185 -2.19 7.23 -0.81
N GLY A 186 -3.00 6.77 0.13
CA GLY A 186 -2.78 7.07 1.54
C GLY A 186 -3.66 6.25 2.47
N GLU A 187 -3.23 6.17 3.71
CA GLU A 187 -4.07 5.72 4.81
C GLU A 187 -5.09 6.80 5.19
N ARG A 188 -6.04 6.46 6.05
CA ARG A 188 -7.13 7.36 6.46
C ARG A 188 -6.65 8.71 7.00
N GLU A 189 -5.57 8.70 7.76
CA GLU A 189 -4.97 9.92 8.33
C GLU A 189 -4.42 10.83 7.24
N SER A 190 -3.59 10.28 6.34
CA SER A 190 -3.05 11.05 5.21
C SER A 190 -4.15 11.59 4.27
N LEU A 191 -5.21 10.80 4.06
CA LEU A 191 -6.36 11.23 3.26
C LEU A 191 -7.15 12.33 3.94
N ALA A 192 -7.31 12.29 5.27
CA ALA A 192 -7.98 13.34 6.03
C ALA A 192 -7.18 14.65 5.98
N ASP A 193 -5.86 14.60 6.19
CA ASP A 193 -4.98 15.76 6.10
C ASP A 193 -5.01 16.37 4.69
N PHE A 194 -5.01 15.51 3.67
CA PHE A 194 -5.11 15.97 2.28
C PHE A 194 -6.47 16.62 1.99
N GLN A 195 -7.57 16.07 2.51
CA GLN A 195 -8.89 16.66 2.35
C GLN A 195 -9.02 18.04 3.01
N GLU A 196 -8.36 18.24 4.15
CA GLU A 196 -8.29 19.57 4.79
C GLU A 196 -7.48 20.56 3.96
N MET A 197 -6.39 20.10 3.36
CA MET A 197 -5.54 20.94 2.50
C MET A 197 -6.19 21.26 1.16
N GLU A 198 -6.92 20.32 0.58
CA GLU A 198 -7.48 20.37 -0.79
C GLU A 198 -8.96 19.93 -0.81
N PRO A 199 -9.88 20.65 -0.14
CA PRO A 199 -11.27 20.21 -0.03
C PRO A 199 -12.01 20.17 -1.37
N GLU A 200 -11.76 21.12 -2.26
CA GLU A 200 -12.42 21.19 -3.57
C GLU A 200 -11.94 20.08 -4.52
N LEU A 201 -10.64 19.83 -4.55
CA LEU A 201 -10.07 18.75 -5.35
C LEU A 201 -10.54 17.39 -4.85
N SER A 202 -10.53 17.18 -3.52
CA SER A 202 -10.97 15.94 -2.90
C SER A 202 -12.45 15.64 -3.19
N ALA A 203 -13.29 16.67 -3.26
CA ALA A 203 -14.70 16.52 -3.61
C ALA A 203 -14.93 16.14 -5.09
N GLN A 204 -13.99 16.44 -5.97
CA GLN A 204 -14.09 16.17 -7.40
C GLN A 204 -13.25 14.97 -7.86
N ALA A 205 -12.33 14.50 -7.03
CA ALA A 205 -11.50 13.35 -7.33
C ALA A 205 -12.33 12.06 -7.34
N ILE A 206 -11.91 11.09 -8.14
CA ILE A 206 -12.43 9.73 -8.06
C ILE A 206 -11.89 9.12 -6.76
N TYR A 207 -12.76 8.48 -5.98
CA TYR A 207 -12.37 7.85 -4.73
C TYR A 207 -12.62 6.36 -4.74
N SER A 208 -11.67 5.57 -4.20
CA SER A 208 -11.86 4.15 -3.90
C SER A 208 -10.97 3.68 -2.76
N GLU A 209 -11.18 2.45 -2.33
CA GLU A 209 -10.42 1.80 -1.26
C GLU A 209 -9.95 0.42 -1.70
N TYR A 210 -8.78 0.03 -1.21
CA TYR A 210 -8.34 -1.35 -1.23
C TYR A 210 -9.12 -2.13 -0.17
N GLU A 211 -9.80 -3.18 -0.58
CA GLU A 211 -10.54 -4.08 0.31
C GLU A 211 -9.53 -5.04 0.97
N ASP A 212 -9.24 -4.82 2.23
CA ASP A 212 -8.20 -5.52 2.98
C ASP A 212 -8.64 -6.87 3.58
N ASN A 213 -9.94 -7.18 3.48
CA ASN A 213 -10.54 -8.44 3.91
C ASN A 213 -11.48 -9.00 2.84
N LEU A 214 -11.48 -10.33 2.72
CA LEU A 214 -12.39 -11.07 1.84
C LEU A 214 -13.42 -11.82 2.69
N GLN A 215 -14.70 -11.59 2.43
CA GLN A 215 -15.79 -12.38 3.01
C GLN A 215 -15.83 -13.75 2.37
N ILE A 216 -15.72 -14.79 3.16
CA ILE A 216 -15.77 -16.19 2.70
C ILE A 216 -17.22 -16.69 2.77
N ALA A 217 -17.94 -16.48 1.67
CA ALA A 217 -19.36 -16.88 1.57
C ALA A 217 -19.54 -18.35 1.18
N ASP A 218 -18.60 -18.90 0.42
CA ASP A 218 -18.66 -20.22 -0.18
C ASP A 218 -17.29 -20.80 -0.53
N ALA A 219 -17.26 -21.96 -1.15
CA ALA A 219 -16.04 -22.63 -1.57
C ALA A 219 -15.30 -21.88 -2.69
N ASP A 220 -16.01 -21.12 -3.53
CA ASP A 220 -15.40 -20.38 -4.63
C ASP A 220 -14.63 -19.16 -4.11
N THR A 221 -15.18 -18.41 -3.16
CA THR A 221 -14.49 -17.30 -2.50
C THR A 221 -13.27 -17.78 -1.70
N LEU A 222 -13.37 -18.93 -1.04
CA LEU A 222 -12.20 -19.54 -0.38
C LEU A 222 -11.12 -19.93 -1.40
N LYS A 223 -11.50 -20.47 -2.55
CA LYS A 223 -10.57 -20.81 -3.63
C LYS A 223 -9.88 -19.57 -4.20
N GLN A 224 -10.59 -18.45 -4.38
CA GLN A 224 -10.01 -17.18 -4.79
C GLN A 224 -8.96 -16.72 -3.79
N TRP A 225 -9.23 -16.80 -2.49
CA TRP A 225 -8.23 -16.47 -1.46
C TRP A 225 -7.00 -17.39 -1.54
N CYS A 226 -7.19 -18.69 -1.69
CA CYS A 226 -6.08 -19.64 -1.86
C CYS A 226 -5.24 -19.33 -3.11
N GLN A 227 -5.87 -18.95 -4.23
CA GLN A 227 -5.18 -18.52 -5.44
C GLN A 227 -4.37 -17.24 -5.20
N TRP A 228 -4.94 -16.28 -4.50
CA TRP A 228 -4.23 -15.04 -4.12
C TRP A 228 -3.01 -15.32 -3.24
N VAL A 229 -3.12 -16.21 -2.26
CA VAL A 229 -1.97 -16.66 -1.43
C VAL A 229 -0.90 -17.31 -2.31
N TRP A 230 -1.32 -18.19 -3.22
CA TRP A 230 -0.40 -18.87 -4.13
C TRP A 230 0.35 -17.88 -5.03
N GLN A 231 -0.33 -16.88 -5.61
CA GLN A 231 0.29 -15.82 -6.40
C GLN A 231 1.31 -15.03 -5.59
N ASN A 232 1.00 -14.68 -4.35
CA ASN A 232 1.95 -14.01 -3.45
C ASN A 232 3.19 -14.87 -3.18
N ALA A 233 3.04 -16.18 -2.98
CA ALA A 233 4.16 -17.10 -2.82
C ALA A 233 5.06 -17.12 -4.07
N GLN A 234 4.47 -17.17 -5.26
CA GLN A 234 5.19 -17.13 -6.53
C GLN A 234 5.95 -15.80 -6.74
N GLN A 235 5.31 -14.68 -6.47
CA GLN A 235 5.95 -13.35 -6.58
C GLN A 235 7.12 -13.18 -5.61
N LEU A 236 7.05 -13.83 -4.45
CA LEU A 236 8.10 -13.83 -3.44
C LEU A 236 9.18 -14.91 -3.67
N GLU A 237 9.04 -15.71 -4.72
CA GLU A 237 9.93 -16.86 -5.02
C GLU A 237 10.03 -17.85 -3.85
N LEU A 238 8.91 -18.03 -3.12
CA LEU A 238 8.83 -18.93 -1.97
C LEU A 238 8.19 -20.27 -2.34
N PRO A 239 8.47 -21.34 -1.56
CA PRO A 239 7.79 -22.62 -1.73
C PRO A 239 6.27 -22.49 -1.61
N GLY A 240 5.53 -23.24 -2.42
CA GLY A 240 4.08 -23.33 -2.34
C GLY A 240 3.62 -24.03 -1.05
N LEU A 241 2.32 -23.99 -0.79
CA LEU A 241 1.73 -24.68 0.35
C LEU A 241 1.24 -26.07 -0.06
N SER A 242 1.55 -27.06 0.75
CA SER A 242 0.96 -28.38 0.64
C SER A 242 -0.49 -28.39 1.10
N ALA A 243 -1.26 -29.41 0.71
CA ALA A 243 -2.68 -29.51 1.04
C ALA A 243 -2.97 -29.46 2.55
N ASN A 244 -2.11 -30.02 3.38
CA ASN A 244 -2.27 -30.04 4.84
C ASN A 244 -1.91 -28.71 5.55
N ALA A 245 -1.26 -27.79 4.86
CA ALA A 245 -0.89 -26.47 5.41
C ALA A 245 -2.06 -25.47 5.41
N TRP A 246 -2.98 -25.59 4.46
CA TRP A 246 -4.08 -24.63 4.28
C TRP A 246 -4.97 -24.43 5.51
N PRO A 247 -5.42 -25.48 6.24
CA PRO A 247 -6.27 -25.29 7.39
C PRO A 247 -5.66 -24.41 8.48
N LEU A 248 -4.35 -24.55 8.73
CA LEU A 248 -3.64 -23.72 9.70
C LEU A 248 -3.49 -22.28 9.24
N LEU A 249 -3.17 -22.05 7.97
CA LEU A 249 -3.06 -20.71 7.43
C LEU A 249 -4.40 -19.98 7.40
N ILE A 250 -5.49 -20.67 7.04
CA ILE A 250 -6.86 -20.14 7.08
C ILE A 250 -7.23 -19.76 8.52
N GLN A 251 -6.92 -20.63 9.50
CA GLN A 251 -7.18 -20.33 10.90
C GLN A 251 -6.42 -19.08 11.38
N GLU A 252 -5.17 -18.93 10.97
CA GLU A 252 -4.40 -17.71 11.29
C GLU A 252 -4.94 -16.47 10.58
N GLY A 253 -5.43 -16.61 9.35
CA GLY A 253 -6.12 -15.54 8.63
C GLY A 253 -7.39 -15.07 9.36
N ALA A 254 -8.23 -16.01 9.80
CA ALA A 254 -9.43 -15.70 10.59
C ALA A 254 -9.09 -15.06 11.96
N ARG A 255 -8.00 -15.49 12.59
CA ARG A 255 -7.50 -14.82 13.81
C ARG A 255 -7.04 -13.39 13.55
N TYR A 256 -6.37 -13.16 12.42
CA TYR A 256 -5.90 -11.83 12.05
C TYR A 256 -7.05 -10.86 11.79
N THR A 257 -8.10 -11.30 11.09
CA THR A 257 -9.29 -10.47 10.84
C THR A 257 -10.19 -10.33 12.08
N GLY A 258 -10.09 -11.25 13.04
CA GLY A 258 -10.99 -11.32 14.20
C GLY A 258 -12.38 -11.87 13.88
N ASP A 259 -12.57 -12.41 12.68
CA ASP A 259 -13.84 -12.94 12.19
C ASP A 259 -13.62 -14.28 11.47
N GLN A 260 -14.43 -15.29 11.82
CA GLN A 260 -14.33 -16.63 11.25
C GLN A 260 -14.78 -16.71 9.78
N GLU A 261 -15.55 -15.74 9.34
CA GLU A 261 -16.10 -15.67 7.99
C GLU A 261 -15.29 -14.78 7.05
N THR A 262 -14.18 -14.18 7.54
CA THR A 262 -13.33 -13.30 6.75
C THR A 262 -11.88 -13.75 6.73
N LEU A 263 -11.21 -13.53 5.61
CA LEU A 263 -9.77 -13.78 5.46
C LEU A 263 -9.08 -12.50 4.95
N PRO A 264 -7.83 -12.25 5.38
CA PRO A 264 -7.14 -11.01 5.03
C PRO A 264 -6.63 -11.03 3.58
N LEU A 265 -6.71 -9.87 2.92
CA LEU A 265 -6.03 -9.57 1.66
C LEU A 265 -4.81 -8.67 1.87
N CYS A 266 -4.23 -8.71 3.07
CA CYS A 266 -3.06 -7.93 3.42
C CYS A 266 -1.77 -8.59 2.88
N VAL A 267 -1.16 -7.95 1.88
CA VAL A 267 0.07 -8.45 1.21
C VAL A 267 1.22 -8.59 2.22
N LEU A 268 1.36 -7.64 3.15
CA LEU A 268 2.42 -7.68 4.17
C LEU A 268 2.21 -8.81 5.17
N TRP A 269 0.95 -9.06 5.56
CA TRP A 269 0.63 -10.16 6.46
C TRP A 269 0.97 -11.50 5.81
N ILE A 270 0.48 -11.76 4.60
CA ILE A 270 0.73 -13.05 3.93
C ILE A 270 2.21 -13.25 3.61
N ALA A 271 2.92 -12.21 3.19
CA ALA A 271 4.36 -12.27 2.96
C ALA A 271 5.13 -12.67 4.23
N ARG A 272 4.73 -12.13 5.39
CA ARG A 272 5.30 -12.50 6.68
C ARG A 272 5.04 -13.98 7.01
N GLN A 273 3.78 -14.45 6.85
CA GLN A 273 3.46 -15.86 7.13
C GLN A 273 4.31 -16.81 6.27
N LEU A 274 4.35 -16.54 4.96
CA LEU A 274 5.06 -17.38 4.02
C LEU A 274 6.58 -17.37 4.24
N ARG A 275 7.19 -16.21 4.47
CA ARG A 275 8.63 -16.08 4.73
C ARG A 275 9.05 -16.77 6.03
N GLU A 276 8.29 -16.58 7.10
CA GLU A 276 8.61 -17.22 8.39
C GLU A 276 8.42 -18.74 8.33
N ALA A 277 7.39 -19.24 7.65
CA ALA A 277 7.19 -20.68 7.47
C ALA A 277 8.26 -21.30 6.55
N ALA A 278 8.59 -20.62 5.45
CA ALA A 278 9.63 -21.07 4.52
C ALA A 278 11.02 -21.20 5.17
N ALA A 279 11.30 -20.42 6.22
CA ALA A 279 12.55 -20.52 6.96
C ALA A 279 12.74 -21.88 7.67
N PHE A 280 11.68 -22.63 7.87
CA PHE A 280 11.70 -23.98 8.45
C PHE A 280 11.52 -25.09 7.39
N CYS A 281 11.32 -24.70 6.13
CA CYS A 281 11.06 -25.63 5.03
C CYS A 281 12.39 -26.14 4.43
N GLU A 282 12.61 -27.45 4.51
CA GLU A 282 13.76 -28.12 3.84
C GLU A 282 13.39 -28.69 2.45
N GLY A 283 12.11 -28.66 2.09
CA GLY A 283 11.55 -29.22 0.86
C GLY A 283 11.06 -28.17 -0.13
N GLU A 284 10.30 -28.61 -1.11
CA GLU A 284 9.73 -27.77 -2.17
C GLU A 284 8.37 -27.16 -1.79
N GLU A 285 7.75 -27.63 -0.70
CA GLU A 285 6.43 -27.19 -0.22
C GLU A 285 6.43 -26.97 1.29
N ILE A 286 5.79 -25.90 1.72
CA ILE A 286 5.49 -25.61 3.13
C ILE A 286 4.35 -26.52 3.57
N ARG A 287 4.57 -27.32 4.60
CA ARG A 287 3.59 -28.24 5.17
C ARG A 287 3.01 -27.68 6.47
N ALA A 288 2.05 -28.43 7.03
CA ALA A 288 1.46 -28.08 8.32
C ALA A 288 2.50 -27.96 9.45
N GLU A 289 3.52 -28.81 9.44
CA GLU A 289 4.58 -28.86 10.46
C GLU A 289 5.42 -27.57 10.46
N GLU A 290 5.76 -27.01 9.29
CA GLU A 290 6.50 -25.77 9.19
C GLU A 290 5.66 -24.58 9.66
N ILE A 291 4.36 -24.54 9.34
CA ILE A 291 3.45 -23.50 9.85
C ILE A 291 3.31 -23.63 11.38
N GLN A 292 3.11 -24.83 11.89
CA GLN A 292 3.00 -25.06 13.34
C GLN A 292 4.28 -24.61 14.06
N THR A 293 5.44 -25.01 13.56
CA THR A 293 6.75 -24.60 14.12
C THR A 293 6.91 -23.09 14.08
N MET A 294 6.55 -22.44 12.97
CA MET A 294 6.57 -20.98 12.85
C MET A 294 5.71 -20.32 13.92
N LEU A 295 4.46 -20.79 14.12
CA LEU A 295 3.54 -20.24 15.10
C LEU A 295 4.05 -20.40 16.53
N GLU A 296 4.58 -21.57 16.88
CA GLU A 296 5.16 -21.84 18.20
C GLU A 296 6.39 -20.97 18.48
N ARG A 297 7.30 -20.84 17.50
CA ARG A 297 8.49 -20.01 17.63
C ARG A 297 8.16 -18.52 17.72
N ARG A 298 7.15 -18.07 16.97
CA ARG A 298 6.66 -16.70 17.05
C ARG A 298 6.02 -16.43 18.41
N LEU A 299 5.18 -17.34 18.91
CA LEU A 299 4.55 -17.22 20.21
C LEU A 299 5.59 -17.13 21.32
N TRP A 300 6.60 -17.98 21.30
CA TRP A 300 7.71 -17.93 22.25
C TRP A 300 8.49 -16.61 22.16
N ARG A 301 8.86 -16.17 20.98
CA ARG A 301 9.62 -14.93 20.75
C ARG A 301 8.87 -13.69 21.26
N GLU A 302 7.57 -13.66 21.08
CA GLU A 302 6.69 -12.54 21.43
C GLU A 302 6.05 -12.68 22.81
N GLY A 303 6.30 -13.79 23.52
CA GLY A 303 5.58 -14.19 24.74
C GLY A 303 6.16 -13.66 26.05
N TYR A 304 7.27 -12.91 26.04
CA TYR A 304 7.98 -12.52 27.26
C TYR A 304 7.09 -11.82 28.30
N LEU A 305 6.27 -10.86 27.90
CA LEU A 305 5.39 -10.14 28.83
C LEU A 305 4.30 -11.05 29.41
N ALA A 306 3.72 -11.91 28.60
CA ALA A 306 2.72 -12.88 29.06
C ALA A 306 3.31 -13.89 30.05
N GLU A 307 4.55 -14.38 29.82
CA GLU A 307 5.27 -15.25 30.75
C GLU A 307 5.57 -14.52 32.06
N ARG A 308 5.96 -13.25 32.03
CA ARG A 308 6.20 -12.46 33.25
C ARG A 308 4.94 -12.32 34.12
N ILE A 309 3.79 -12.04 33.51
CA ILE A 309 2.52 -11.99 34.25
C ILE A 309 2.14 -13.35 34.82
N GLN A 310 2.35 -14.41 34.04
CA GLN A 310 2.16 -15.76 34.57
C GLN A 310 3.07 -16.08 35.76
N ASP A 311 4.33 -15.65 35.71
CA ASP A 311 5.26 -15.79 36.84
C ASP A 311 4.77 -15.05 38.10
N GLU A 312 4.20 -13.84 37.95
CA GLU A 312 3.63 -13.08 39.06
C GLU A 312 2.44 -13.80 39.74
N ILE A 313 1.62 -14.51 38.93
CA ILE A 313 0.54 -15.35 39.45
C ILE A 313 1.12 -16.56 40.18
N LEU A 314 2.12 -17.25 39.59
CA LEU A 314 2.75 -18.42 40.18
C LEU A 314 3.54 -18.10 41.49
N GLN A 315 4.04 -16.86 41.59
CA GLN A 315 4.72 -16.37 42.79
C GLN A 315 3.76 -15.73 43.79
N GLU A 316 2.45 -15.87 43.61
CA GLU A 316 1.40 -15.34 44.50
C GLU A 316 1.46 -13.79 44.65
N GLN A 317 2.09 -13.09 43.72
CA GLN A 317 2.05 -11.61 43.67
C GLN A 317 0.71 -11.11 43.13
N LEU A 318 0.12 -11.85 42.20
CA LEU A 318 -1.26 -11.73 41.77
C LEU A 318 -2.05 -12.92 42.34
N LEU A 319 -3.00 -12.64 43.25
CA LEU A 319 -3.77 -13.67 43.92
C LEU A 319 -4.90 -14.20 43.03
N ILE A 320 -4.63 -15.26 42.31
CA ILE A 320 -5.60 -15.99 41.50
C ILE A 320 -5.77 -17.39 42.11
N GLU A 321 -6.97 -17.67 42.61
CA GLU A 321 -7.32 -18.98 43.14
C GLU A 321 -8.17 -19.75 42.14
N THR A 322 -7.79 -20.97 41.80
CA THR A 322 -8.49 -21.81 40.81
C THR A 322 -9.43 -22.84 41.47
N VAL A 323 -9.43 -22.91 42.79
CA VAL A 323 -10.21 -23.88 43.59
C VAL A 323 -10.86 -23.16 44.77
N GLY A 324 -12.12 -23.47 45.06
CA GLY A 324 -12.87 -22.91 46.18
C GLY A 324 -13.91 -21.87 45.76
N GLU A 325 -14.68 -21.40 46.71
CA GLU A 325 -15.70 -20.37 46.54
C GLU A 325 -15.49 -19.29 47.61
N CYS A 326 -15.55 -18.03 47.20
CA CYS A 326 -15.49 -16.88 48.09
C CYS A 326 -16.59 -15.89 47.76
N VAL A 327 -17.41 -15.56 48.76
CA VAL A 327 -18.50 -14.59 48.56
C VAL A 327 -17.94 -13.20 48.30
N GLY A 328 -18.46 -12.53 47.28
CA GLY A 328 -18.01 -11.20 46.88
C GLY A 328 -16.70 -11.19 46.07
N GLN A 329 -16.28 -12.31 45.54
CA GLN A 329 -15.13 -12.38 44.63
C GLN A 329 -15.49 -13.15 43.37
N PHE A 330 -15.00 -12.67 42.23
CA PHE A 330 -15.06 -13.39 40.97
C PHE A 330 -13.82 -13.10 40.13
N TYR A 331 -13.54 -13.99 39.19
CA TYR A 331 -12.43 -13.86 38.29
C TYR A 331 -12.92 -13.39 36.90
N ALA A 332 -12.19 -12.44 36.32
CA ALA A 332 -12.40 -11.97 34.99
C ALA A 332 -11.15 -12.27 34.16
N LEU A 333 -11.33 -12.41 32.86
CA LEU A 333 -10.23 -12.43 31.89
C LEU A 333 -10.23 -11.08 31.17
N SER A 334 -9.15 -10.33 31.35
CA SER A 334 -8.91 -9.07 30.66
C SER A 334 -8.00 -9.31 29.45
N VAL A 335 -8.26 -8.65 28.36
CA VAL A 335 -7.34 -8.61 27.21
C VAL A 335 -6.49 -7.35 27.35
N ILE A 336 -5.19 -7.53 27.40
CA ILE A 336 -4.22 -6.44 27.57
C ILE A 336 -3.49 -6.21 26.27
N GLU A 337 -3.46 -4.95 25.85
CA GLU A 337 -2.67 -4.45 24.72
C GLU A 337 -1.63 -3.48 25.27
N PHE A 338 -0.36 -3.77 25.02
CA PHE A 338 0.74 -2.87 25.35
C PHE A 338 1.16 -2.09 24.11
N PRO A 339 1.25 -0.74 24.19
CA PRO A 339 1.79 0.06 23.08
C PRO A 339 3.19 -0.44 22.66
N GLY A 340 3.36 -0.69 21.36
CA GLY A 340 4.61 -1.21 20.81
C GLY A 340 4.79 -2.73 20.93
N HIS A 341 3.86 -3.45 21.56
CA HIS A 341 3.86 -4.91 21.56
C HIS A 341 2.99 -5.45 20.41
N PRO A 342 3.46 -6.46 19.67
CA PRO A 342 2.77 -6.90 18.44
C PRO A 342 1.50 -7.71 18.70
N ARG A 343 1.22 -8.07 19.95
CA ARG A 343 0.17 -9.03 20.30
C ARG A 343 -0.51 -8.67 21.62
N ALA A 344 -1.84 -8.70 21.61
CA ALA A 344 -2.64 -8.72 22.82
C ALA A 344 -2.59 -10.11 23.48
N PHE A 345 -2.71 -10.19 24.78
CA PHE A 345 -2.81 -11.44 25.52
C PHE A 345 -3.79 -11.32 26.68
N GLY A 346 -4.31 -12.47 27.14
CA GLY A 346 -5.25 -12.54 28.24
C GLY A 346 -4.55 -12.53 29.59
N GLU A 347 -5.06 -11.73 30.53
CA GLU A 347 -4.64 -11.71 31.91
C GLU A 347 -5.84 -12.03 32.81
N PRO A 348 -5.75 -13.05 33.70
CA PRO A 348 -6.77 -13.25 34.69
C PRO A 348 -6.67 -12.20 35.80
N SER A 349 -7.78 -11.64 36.18
CA SER A 349 -7.87 -10.68 37.28
C SER A 349 -8.93 -11.08 38.29
N ARG A 350 -8.65 -10.81 39.55
CA ARG A 350 -9.61 -11.00 40.63
C ARG A 350 -10.33 -9.70 40.94
N ILE A 351 -11.65 -9.72 40.86
CA ILE A 351 -12.52 -8.61 41.24
C ILE A 351 -13.16 -8.95 42.60
N SER A 352 -12.96 -8.06 43.58
CA SER A 352 -13.55 -8.20 44.90
C SER A 352 -14.62 -7.13 45.11
N CYS A 353 -15.80 -7.53 45.53
CA CYS A 353 -16.92 -6.65 45.87
C CYS A 353 -17.18 -6.68 47.34
N VAL A 354 -17.17 -5.53 47.99
CA VAL A 354 -17.51 -5.36 49.42
C VAL A 354 -18.74 -4.46 49.52
N VAL A 355 -19.76 -4.93 50.18
CA VAL A 355 -20.98 -4.14 50.43
C VAL A 355 -20.81 -3.45 51.78
N HIS A 356 -20.82 -2.15 51.76
CA HIS A 356 -20.89 -1.33 52.98
C HIS A 356 -22.31 -0.81 53.13
N ILE A 357 -22.83 -0.87 54.38
CA ILE A 357 -24.06 -0.21 54.78
C ILE A 357 -23.67 1.26 54.96
N GLY A 358 -23.97 2.09 54.00
CA GLY A 358 -23.77 3.54 54.04
C GLY A 358 -25.12 4.28 53.96
N ASP A 359 -25.13 5.56 54.27
CA ASP A 359 -26.35 6.41 54.30
C ASP A 359 -26.89 6.78 52.91
N GLY A 360 -26.35 6.20 51.83
CA GLY A 360 -26.90 6.35 50.45
C GLY A 360 -26.75 7.71 49.82
N GLU A 361 -25.89 8.58 50.32
CA GLU A 361 -25.49 9.81 49.67
C GLU A 361 -24.27 9.59 48.77
N PHE A 362 -24.46 9.93 47.48
CA PHE A 362 -23.39 10.02 46.48
C PHE A 362 -23.02 11.50 46.26
#